data_c663551de5cf68ebc1348452af3b7402
#
_entry.id   c663551de5cf68ebc1348452af3b7402
#
_cell.length_a   1.000
_cell.length_b   1.000
_cell.length_c   1.000
_cell.angle_alpha   90.00
_cell.angle_beta   90.00
_cell.angle_gamma   90.00
#
_symmetry.space_group_name_H-M   'P 1'
#
loop_
_entity.id
_entity.type
_entity.pdbx_description
1 polymer ?
#
loop_
_entity_poly.entity_id
_entity_poly.type
_entity_poly.pdbx_seq_one_letter_code
_entity_poly.pdbx_strand_id
1 'polypeptide(L)'
;MEERHKNIKPIYDLVVKKVFCNEAVALQFVKDIFDLPAKSAKLIGGDKIFRANSNVEDDFNIAVDILVELDNHAQVIIEVQLAKQAFFMNRIWAYFCKQVNDNIERLKQNEKERLAIYKKLPPVYVAAIVDKNYFEGEDPISTFLIKEETRNTELKMYVDNDIKEMPLLKIVFLELKKYQPELKESYNKVRWLEFFGNKQYTSEPGEIIDQADDLLNVRNWTKEEQRMYDEITRQQDHYWASLAYAQEEGRAEGRAEGMEQGRVSELIALVKEGLLTKEIVAKKLNLSEEEFESYLQEM
;
A
#
# COMPACT_ATOMS: atom_id res chain seq x y z
N MET A 1 4.31 17.15 14.44
CA MET A 1 5.77 17.06 14.17
C MET A 1 6.06 17.83 12.90
N GLU A 2 7.14 18.59 12.89
CA GLU A 2 7.56 19.37 11.73
C GLU A 2 8.11 18.44 10.65
N GLU A 3 7.72 18.69 9.37
CA GLU A 3 8.19 17.91 8.23
C GLU A 3 9.65 18.28 7.92
N ARG A 4 10.47 17.30 7.53
CA ARG A 4 11.89 17.47 7.19
C ARG A 4 12.05 18.21 5.85
N HIS A 5 11.24 17.86 4.88
CA HIS A 5 11.19 18.47 3.54
C HIS A 5 9.81 19.13 3.31
N LYS A 6 9.78 20.46 3.13
CA LYS A 6 8.53 21.20 2.95
C LYS A 6 7.91 21.04 1.56
N ASN A 7 8.75 20.83 0.54
CA ASN A 7 8.33 20.86 -0.86
C ASN A 7 8.37 19.49 -1.55
N ILE A 8 8.83 18.45 -0.84
CA ILE A 8 8.95 17.09 -1.39
C ILE A 8 8.31 16.12 -0.42
N LYS A 9 7.49 15.22 -0.93
CA LYS A 9 6.95 14.11 -0.17
C LYS A 9 7.68 12.82 -0.54
N PRO A 10 8.48 12.26 0.38
CA PRO A 10 9.30 11.08 0.10
C PRO A 10 8.52 9.86 -0.37
N ILE A 11 7.24 9.78 -0.01
CA ILE A 11 6.34 8.67 -0.38
C ILE A 11 5.72 8.81 -1.78
N TYR A 12 5.96 9.90 -2.51
CA TYR A 12 5.43 9.98 -3.87
C TYR A 12 6.16 9.02 -4.80
N ASP A 13 5.42 8.34 -5.67
CA ASP A 13 5.91 7.28 -6.56
C ASP A 13 7.21 7.66 -7.30
N LEU A 14 7.27 8.83 -7.94
CA LEU A 14 8.46 9.31 -8.62
C LEU A 14 9.66 9.43 -7.67
N VAL A 15 9.43 9.90 -6.45
CA VAL A 15 10.48 10.10 -5.44
C VAL A 15 10.99 8.76 -4.94
N VAL A 16 10.07 7.84 -4.61
CA VAL A 16 10.42 6.48 -4.18
C VAL A 16 11.21 5.74 -5.25
N LYS A 17 10.80 5.84 -6.51
CA LYS A 17 11.54 5.30 -7.65
C LYS A 17 12.94 5.89 -7.75
N LYS A 18 13.07 7.22 -7.62
CA LYS A 18 14.37 7.90 -7.63
C LYS A 18 15.28 7.42 -6.50
N VAL A 19 14.75 7.29 -5.30
CA VAL A 19 15.48 6.82 -4.11
C VAL A 19 15.98 5.38 -4.31
N PHE A 20 15.12 4.48 -4.75
CA PHE A 20 15.49 3.08 -4.94
C PHE A 20 16.28 2.79 -6.23
N CYS A 21 16.40 3.74 -7.16
CA CYS A 21 17.38 3.66 -8.24
C CYS A 21 18.84 3.67 -7.73
N ASN A 22 19.07 4.12 -6.49
CA ASN A 22 20.35 3.92 -5.83
C ASN A 22 20.40 2.51 -5.23
N GLU A 23 21.21 1.63 -5.81
CA GLU A 23 21.35 0.22 -5.40
C GLU A 23 21.81 0.07 -3.95
N ALA A 24 22.63 0.97 -3.43
CA ALA A 24 23.06 0.95 -2.04
C ALA A 24 21.90 1.25 -1.07
N VAL A 25 21.04 2.20 -1.43
CA VAL A 25 19.83 2.52 -0.68
C VAL A 25 18.84 1.35 -0.71
N ALA A 26 18.61 0.77 -1.90
CA ALA A 26 17.76 -0.40 -2.07
C ALA A 26 18.24 -1.60 -1.25
N LEU A 27 19.55 -1.87 -1.30
CA LEU A 27 20.19 -2.94 -0.50
C LEU A 27 19.98 -2.71 1.00
N GLN A 28 20.24 -1.50 1.48
CA GLN A 28 20.13 -1.19 2.90
C GLN A 28 18.66 -1.30 3.37
N PHE A 29 17.71 -0.81 2.58
CA PHE A 29 16.30 -0.95 2.88
C PHE A 29 15.90 -2.42 3.03
N VAL A 30 16.27 -3.26 2.07
CA VAL A 30 15.92 -4.67 2.11
C VAL A 30 16.57 -5.37 3.31
N LYS A 31 17.82 -5.05 3.63
CA LYS A 31 18.50 -5.60 4.82
C LYS A 31 17.80 -5.21 6.11
N ASP A 32 17.44 -3.95 6.26
CA ASP A 32 16.83 -3.42 7.47
C ASP A 32 15.39 -3.93 7.67
N ILE A 33 14.61 -4.00 6.60
CA ILE A 33 13.18 -4.33 6.69
C ILE A 33 12.93 -5.84 6.69
N PHE A 34 13.71 -6.60 5.94
CA PHE A 34 13.51 -8.04 5.81
C PHE A 34 14.47 -8.87 6.66
N ASP A 35 15.46 -8.26 7.27
CA ASP A 35 16.54 -8.97 8.00
C ASP A 35 17.23 -10.01 7.11
N LEU A 36 17.39 -9.71 5.81
CA LEU A 36 17.99 -10.62 4.83
C LEU A 36 19.49 -10.38 4.70
N PRO A 37 20.32 -11.44 4.75
CA PRO A 37 21.73 -11.31 4.45
C PRO A 37 21.94 -11.15 2.95
N ALA A 38 22.28 -9.96 2.51
CA ALA A 38 22.62 -9.64 1.13
C ALA A 38 23.86 -8.76 1.05
N LYS A 39 24.66 -8.91 0.00
CA LYS A 39 25.88 -8.14 -0.25
C LYS A 39 25.67 -7.09 -1.35
N SER A 40 24.75 -7.36 -2.26
CA SER A 40 24.40 -6.45 -3.34
C SER A 40 22.91 -6.55 -3.68
N ALA A 41 22.39 -5.51 -4.29
CA ALA A 41 21.04 -5.43 -4.80
C ALA A 41 21.09 -4.80 -6.20
N LYS A 42 20.20 -5.25 -7.08
CA LYS A 42 20.06 -4.71 -8.43
C LYS A 42 18.59 -4.45 -8.71
N LEU A 43 18.30 -3.30 -9.32
CA LEU A 43 16.95 -3.04 -9.82
C LEU A 43 16.69 -3.82 -11.10
N ILE A 44 15.55 -4.49 -11.17
CA ILE A 44 15.08 -5.14 -12.38
C ILE A 44 14.14 -4.17 -13.10
N GLY A 45 14.43 -3.88 -14.38
CA GLY A 45 13.57 -3.04 -15.20
C GLY A 45 13.65 -1.53 -14.93
N GLY A 46 14.72 -1.07 -14.29
CA GLY A 46 14.96 0.34 -13.94
C GLY A 46 14.78 1.33 -15.11
N ASP A 47 15.11 0.93 -16.34
CA ASP A 47 14.93 1.77 -17.54
C ASP A 47 13.46 2.04 -17.89
N LYS A 48 12.52 1.22 -17.40
CA LYS A 48 11.08 1.39 -17.60
C LYS A 48 10.43 2.25 -16.52
N ILE A 49 11.08 2.39 -15.38
CA ILE A 49 10.55 3.11 -14.21
C ILE A 49 10.25 4.57 -14.56
N PHE A 50 11.08 5.21 -15.39
CA PHE A 50 10.90 6.60 -15.83
C PHE A 50 10.11 6.76 -17.13
N ARG A 51 9.76 5.68 -17.85
CA ARG A 51 9.05 5.74 -19.15
C ARG A 51 7.56 5.43 -19.07
N ALA A 52 7.00 5.19 -17.90
CA ALA A 52 5.63 4.73 -17.72
C ALA A 52 4.53 5.78 -17.96
N ASN A 53 4.80 6.83 -18.74
CA ASN A 53 3.80 7.78 -19.22
C ASN A 53 3.51 7.65 -20.73
N SER A 54 3.73 6.50 -21.34
CA SER A 54 3.20 6.26 -22.67
C SER A 54 1.77 5.75 -22.57
N ASN A 55 0.84 6.56 -23.05
CA ASN A 55 -0.54 6.21 -23.32
C ASN A 55 -0.62 4.86 -24.06
N VAL A 56 -0.80 3.80 -23.31
CA VAL A 56 -1.28 2.53 -23.86
C VAL A 56 -2.47 2.16 -23.01
N GLU A 57 -3.64 2.45 -23.57
CA GLU A 57 -4.87 1.74 -23.29
C GLU A 57 -4.65 0.28 -23.67
N ASP A 58 -3.97 -0.48 -22.84
CA ASP A 58 -3.91 -1.91 -22.98
C ASP A 58 -3.99 -2.57 -21.62
N ASP A 59 -5.15 -3.21 -21.46
CA ASP A 59 -5.41 -4.42 -20.75
C ASP A 59 -4.46 -4.79 -19.61
N PHE A 60 -4.97 -4.60 -18.39
CA PHE A 60 -4.59 -5.37 -17.19
C PHE A 60 -3.08 -5.64 -17.04
N ASN A 61 -2.24 -4.67 -17.40
CA ASN A 61 -0.81 -4.75 -17.18
C ASN A 61 -0.54 -4.59 -15.68
N ILE A 62 -0.38 -5.72 -15.00
CA ILE A 62 0.11 -5.79 -13.63
C ILE A 62 1.58 -5.35 -13.65
N ALA A 63 1.85 -4.08 -13.39
CA ALA A 63 3.17 -3.54 -13.22
C ALA A 63 3.47 -3.36 -11.73
N VAL A 64 4.59 -3.91 -11.26
CA VAL A 64 5.11 -3.64 -9.92
C VAL A 64 5.84 -2.28 -9.92
N ASP A 65 5.75 -1.54 -8.80
CA ASP A 65 6.37 -0.24 -8.72
C ASP A 65 7.90 -0.34 -8.81
N ILE A 66 8.49 -1.18 -7.97
CA ILE A 66 9.94 -1.40 -7.94
C ILE A 66 10.20 -2.89 -7.66
N LEU A 67 11.14 -3.47 -8.40
CA LEU A 67 11.60 -4.83 -8.19
C LEU A 67 13.11 -4.85 -7.95
N VAL A 68 13.52 -5.35 -6.80
CA VAL A 68 14.92 -5.48 -6.39
C VAL A 68 15.31 -6.96 -6.38
N GLU A 69 16.40 -7.33 -7.05
CA GLU A 69 17.02 -8.65 -6.97
C GLU A 69 18.30 -8.57 -6.13
N LEU A 70 18.47 -9.51 -5.20
CA LEU A 70 19.63 -9.62 -4.35
C LEU A 70 20.67 -10.58 -4.94
N ASP A 71 21.90 -10.54 -4.42
CA ASP A 71 22.99 -11.44 -4.82
C ASP A 71 22.68 -12.93 -4.57
N ASN A 72 21.78 -13.23 -3.65
CA ASN A 72 21.25 -14.59 -3.40
C ASN A 72 20.02 -14.92 -4.25
N HIS A 73 19.75 -14.13 -5.30
CA HIS A 73 18.61 -14.22 -6.20
C HIS A 73 17.23 -13.95 -5.58
N ALA A 74 17.12 -13.79 -4.26
CA ALA A 74 15.85 -13.38 -3.67
C ALA A 74 15.39 -12.03 -4.25
N GLN A 75 14.10 -11.89 -4.46
CA GLN A 75 13.51 -10.69 -5.06
C GLN A 75 12.56 -10.02 -4.09
N VAL A 76 12.58 -8.70 -4.09
CA VAL A 76 11.70 -7.88 -3.27
C VAL A 76 10.92 -6.91 -4.16
N ILE A 77 9.60 -7.03 -4.14
CA ILE A 77 8.68 -6.06 -4.70
C ILE A 77 8.51 -4.96 -3.66
N ILE A 78 8.71 -3.70 -4.05
CA ILE A 78 8.42 -2.54 -3.21
C ILE A 78 7.23 -1.81 -3.83
N GLU A 79 6.14 -1.77 -3.10
CA GLU A 79 4.87 -1.16 -3.49
C GLU A 79 4.58 0.05 -2.61
N VAL A 80 4.14 1.16 -3.20
CA VAL A 80 3.84 2.39 -2.48
C VAL A 80 2.38 2.77 -2.62
N GLN A 81 1.72 3.12 -1.50
CA GLN A 81 0.30 3.42 -1.53
C GLN A 81 -0.07 4.62 -0.66
N LEU A 82 -0.50 5.71 -1.29
CA LEU A 82 -0.91 6.94 -0.62
C LEU A 82 -2.35 6.90 -0.09
N ALA A 83 -3.25 6.25 -0.82
CA ALA A 83 -4.66 6.14 -0.48
C ALA A 83 -5.00 4.71 -0.05
N LYS A 84 -5.97 4.56 0.85
CA LYS A 84 -6.53 3.24 1.13
C LYS A 84 -7.36 2.80 -0.08
N GLN A 85 -6.92 1.75 -0.76
CA GLN A 85 -7.62 1.21 -1.91
C GLN A 85 -8.37 -0.07 -1.53
N ALA A 86 -9.55 -0.23 -2.10
CA ALA A 86 -10.26 -1.50 -2.04
C ALA A 86 -9.41 -2.59 -2.72
N PHE A 87 -9.45 -3.80 -2.17
CA PHE A 87 -8.75 -4.96 -2.72
C PHE A 87 -7.21 -4.82 -2.82
N PHE A 88 -6.58 -3.94 -2.02
CA PHE A 88 -5.13 -3.77 -2.04
C PHE A 88 -4.37 -5.08 -1.76
N MET A 89 -4.85 -5.91 -0.82
CA MET A 89 -4.26 -7.23 -0.54
C MET A 89 -4.33 -8.16 -1.75
N ASN A 90 -5.44 -8.14 -2.49
CA ASN A 90 -5.59 -8.92 -3.72
C ASN A 90 -4.59 -8.46 -4.80
N ARG A 91 -4.33 -7.15 -4.88
CA ARG A 91 -3.33 -6.58 -5.80
C ARG A 91 -1.92 -7.01 -5.43
N ILE A 92 -1.53 -6.92 -4.16
CA ILE A 92 -0.23 -7.44 -3.67
C ILE A 92 -0.07 -8.91 -4.02
N TRP A 93 -1.12 -9.71 -3.79
CA TRP A 93 -1.10 -11.14 -4.13
C TRP A 93 -0.95 -11.38 -5.64
N ALA A 94 -1.64 -10.61 -6.47
CA ALA A 94 -1.52 -10.68 -7.92
C ALA A 94 -0.09 -10.33 -8.40
N TYR A 95 0.53 -9.30 -7.82
CA TYR A 95 1.93 -8.92 -8.12
C TYR A 95 2.91 -10.02 -7.73
N PHE A 96 2.75 -10.59 -6.55
CA PHE A 96 3.54 -11.72 -6.09
C PHE A 96 3.43 -12.91 -7.05
N CYS A 97 2.21 -13.34 -7.38
CA CYS A 97 1.97 -14.47 -8.28
C CYS A 97 2.55 -14.21 -9.67
N LYS A 98 2.37 -12.99 -10.20
CA LYS A 98 2.94 -12.60 -11.48
C LYS A 98 4.45 -12.71 -11.46
N GLN A 99 5.12 -12.17 -10.44
CA GLN A 99 6.58 -12.20 -10.35
C GLN A 99 7.12 -13.63 -10.23
N VAL A 100 6.45 -14.49 -9.47
CA VAL A 100 6.80 -15.93 -9.42
C VAL A 100 6.68 -16.58 -10.80
N ASN A 101 5.59 -16.29 -11.52
CA ASN A 101 5.39 -16.81 -12.87
C ASN A 101 6.45 -16.29 -13.86
N ASP A 102 6.77 -15.00 -13.81
CA ASP A 102 7.80 -14.39 -14.67
C ASP A 102 9.18 -15.03 -14.41
N ASN A 103 9.48 -15.36 -13.16
CA ASN A 103 10.70 -16.10 -12.82
C ASN A 103 10.71 -17.52 -13.42
N ILE A 104 9.59 -18.24 -13.37
CA ILE A 104 9.45 -19.56 -13.97
C ILE A 104 9.66 -19.47 -15.49
N GLU A 105 9.03 -18.51 -16.15
CA GLU A 105 9.17 -18.32 -17.61
C GLU A 105 10.61 -17.96 -17.99
N ARG A 106 11.28 -17.09 -17.22
CA ARG A 106 12.71 -16.75 -17.41
C ARG A 106 13.60 -17.97 -17.26
N LEU A 107 13.36 -18.80 -16.25
CA LEU A 107 14.14 -20.01 -16.01
C LEU A 107 13.94 -21.06 -17.12
N LYS A 108 12.72 -21.22 -17.64
CA LYS A 108 12.43 -22.13 -18.77
C LYS A 108 13.24 -21.81 -20.03
N GLN A 109 13.59 -20.55 -20.25
CA GLN A 109 14.42 -20.15 -21.40
C GLN A 109 15.86 -20.67 -21.28
N ASN A 110 16.37 -20.84 -20.06
CA ASN A 110 17.74 -21.19 -19.77
C ASN A 110 17.92 -22.64 -19.28
N GLU A 111 16.87 -23.26 -18.77
CA GLU A 111 16.91 -24.59 -18.15
C GLU A 111 16.00 -25.57 -18.89
N LYS A 112 16.54 -26.69 -19.29
CA LYS A 112 15.78 -27.75 -19.98
C LYS A 112 15.11 -28.72 -19.01
N GLU A 113 15.67 -28.89 -17.83
CA GLU A 113 15.17 -29.82 -16.82
C GLU A 113 14.23 -29.13 -15.83
N ARG A 114 13.04 -29.71 -15.66
CA ARG A 114 12.04 -29.17 -14.71
C ARG A 114 12.57 -29.09 -13.28
N LEU A 115 13.37 -30.06 -12.84
CA LEU A 115 13.95 -30.05 -11.50
C LEU A 115 14.93 -28.89 -11.30
N ALA A 116 15.71 -28.53 -12.33
CA ALA A 116 16.62 -27.38 -12.30
C ALA A 116 15.84 -26.06 -12.14
N ILE A 117 14.67 -25.92 -12.79
CA ILE A 117 13.80 -24.76 -12.63
C ILE A 117 13.36 -24.61 -11.16
N TYR A 118 12.87 -25.69 -10.54
CA TYR A 118 12.42 -25.63 -9.14
C TYR A 118 13.55 -25.33 -8.16
N LYS A 119 14.75 -25.84 -8.40
CA LYS A 119 15.93 -25.56 -7.56
C LYS A 119 16.40 -24.11 -7.63
N LYS A 120 16.21 -23.45 -8.80
CA LYS A 120 16.66 -22.08 -9.05
C LYS A 120 15.56 -21.04 -8.89
N LEU A 121 14.33 -21.46 -8.56
CA LEU A 121 13.23 -20.52 -8.37
C LEU A 121 13.52 -19.65 -7.14
N PRO A 122 13.68 -18.33 -7.32
CA PRO A 122 13.99 -17.44 -6.21
C PRO A 122 12.76 -17.18 -5.33
N PRO A 123 12.95 -16.95 -4.02
CA PRO A 123 11.89 -16.42 -3.17
C PRO A 123 11.55 -15.01 -3.60
N VAL A 124 10.26 -14.68 -3.50
CA VAL A 124 9.73 -13.33 -3.76
C VAL A 124 9.13 -12.80 -2.48
N TYR A 125 9.48 -11.58 -2.11
CA TYR A 125 8.96 -10.87 -0.95
C TYR A 125 8.30 -9.57 -1.37
N VAL A 126 7.52 -8.98 -0.47
CA VAL A 126 6.82 -7.71 -0.75
C VAL A 126 7.00 -6.75 0.42
N ALA A 127 7.45 -5.54 0.15
CA ALA A 127 7.40 -4.41 1.06
C ALA A 127 6.29 -3.46 0.59
N ALA A 128 5.33 -3.18 1.44
CA ALA A 128 4.27 -2.21 1.18
C ALA A 128 4.47 -0.97 2.07
N ILE A 129 4.82 0.16 1.48
CA ILE A 129 4.95 1.45 2.18
C ILE A 129 3.62 2.19 2.01
N VAL A 130 2.89 2.39 3.12
CA VAL A 130 1.52 2.88 3.05
C VAL A 130 1.29 4.11 3.94
N ASP A 131 0.61 5.13 3.41
CA ASP A 131 0.23 6.34 4.17
C ASP A 131 -1.15 6.21 4.85
N LYS A 132 -1.68 5.01 4.98
CA LYS A 132 -2.95 4.72 5.65
C LYS A 132 -2.84 3.47 6.52
N ASN A 133 -3.66 3.41 7.56
CA ASN A 133 -3.71 2.24 8.44
C ASN A 133 -4.53 1.12 7.77
N TYR A 134 -3.92 -0.03 7.62
CA TYR A 134 -4.51 -1.25 7.05
C TYR A 134 -4.86 -2.28 8.11
N PHE A 135 -4.09 -2.32 9.20
CA PHE A 135 -4.24 -3.29 10.27
C PHE A 135 -4.63 -2.60 11.58
N GLU A 136 -5.21 -3.35 12.49
CA GLU A 136 -5.45 -2.93 13.86
C GLU A 136 -4.14 -2.90 14.66
N GLY A 137 -4.15 -2.21 15.81
CA GLY A 137 -2.98 -2.05 16.68
C GLY A 137 -2.14 -0.83 16.32
N GLU A 138 -1.14 -0.57 17.16
CA GLU A 138 -0.32 0.65 17.10
C GLU A 138 1.03 0.43 16.41
N ASP A 139 1.42 -0.83 16.17
CA ASP A 139 2.69 -1.16 15.55
C ASP A 139 2.73 -0.67 14.08
N PRO A 140 3.73 0.14 13.72
CA PRO A 140 3.84 0.70 12.36
C PRO A 140 4.40 -0.30 11.35
N ILE A 141 5.00 -1.39 11.80
CA ILE A 141 5.58 -2.43 10.95
C ILE A 141 4.90 -3.76 11.22
N SER A 142 4.19 -4.26 10.22
CA SER A 142 3.52 -5.55 10.28
C SER A 142 4.21 -6.54 9.32
N THR A 143 4.67 -7.67 9.85
CA THR A 143 5.32 -8.72 9.06
C THR A 143 4.46 -9.97 8.99
N PHE A 144 4.17 -10.42 7.78
CA PHE A 144 3.37 -11.61 7.51
C PHE A 144 4.23 -12.71 6.93
N LEU A 145 4.09 -13.91 7.48
CA LEU A 145 4.80 -15.13 7.10
C LEU A 145 3.80 -16.28 6.99
N ILE A 146 4.11 -17.25 6.15
CA ILE A 146 3.34 -18.51 6.16
C ILE A 146 3.91 -19.40 7.26
N LYS A 147 3.03 -19.83 8.16
CA LYS A 147 3.39 -20.70 9.29
C LYS A 147 2.41 -21.86 9.43
N GLU A 148 2.93 -22.97 9.92
CA GLU A 148 2.10 -24.08 10.35
C GLU A 148 1.30 -23.67 11.60
N GLU A 149 -0.01 -23.95 11.59
CA GLU A 149 -0.96 -23.41 12.55
C GLU A 149 -0.72 -23.84 14.00
N THR A 150 -0.41 -25.13 14.21
CA THR A 150 -0.31 -25.69 15.55
C THR A 150 1.04 -25.40 16.22
N ARG A 151 2.13 -25.58 15.49
CA ARG A 151 3.49 -25.44 16.02
C ARG A 151 4.11 -24.08 15.77
N ASN A 152 3.41 -23.20 15.04
CA ASN A 152 3.90 -21.89 14.62
C ASN A 152 5.25 -21.95 13.85
N THR A 153 5.50 -23.06 13.19
CA THR A 153 6.73 -23.30 12.41
C THR A 153 6.60 -22.63 11.06
N GLU A 154 7.59 -21.83 10.69
CA GLU A 154 7.62 -21.09 9.43
C GLU A 154 7.80 -22.04 8.24
N LEU A 155 7.01 -21.85 7.18
CA LEU A 155 7.17 -22.56 5.92
C LEU A 155 8.31 -21.93 5.12
N LYS A 156 9.33 -22.75 4.83
CA LYS A 156 10.55 -22.31 4.15
C LYS A 156 10.73 -23.01 2.81
N MET A 157 11.48 -22.38 1.93
CA MET A 157 11.97 -22.95 0.69
C MET A 157 13.50 -23.01 0.68
N TYR A 158 14.05 -23.89 -0.13
CA TYR A 158 15.48 -23.97 -0.37
C TYR A 158 15.86 -23.05 -1.52
N VAL A 159 16.95 -22.31 -1.36
CA VAL A 159 17.48 -21.42 -2.38
C VAL A 159 18.87 -21.89 -2.75
N ASP A 160 19.01 -22.34 -4.01
CA ASP A 160 20.24 -22.79 -4.64
C ASP A 160 20.99 -23.93 -3.88
N ASN A 161 22.14 -24.36 -4.42
CA ASN A 161 22.96 -25.48 -3.92
C ASN A 161 23.55 -25.29 -2.50
N ASP A 162 23.57 -24.07 -1.98
CA ASP A 162 23.80 -23.78 -0.57
C ASP A 162 22.49 -23.95 0.20
N ILE A 163 22.41 -24.90 1.08
CA ILE A 163 21.29 -25.31 1.93
C ILE A 163 20.79 -24.14 2.83
N LYS A 164 20.51 -23.00 2.23
CA LYS A 164 19.91 -21.85 2.92
C LYS A 164 18.41 -21.95 2.80
N GLU A 165 17.79 -22.21 3.94
CA GLU A 165 16.35 -22.10 4.06
C GLU A 165 15.95 -20.63 4.17
N MET A 166 15.03 -20.19 3.32
CA MET A 166 14.46 -18.86 3.35
C MET A 166 12.93 -18.95 3.50
N PRO A 167 12.28 -17.95 4.11
CA PRO A 167 10.82 -17.90 4.13
C PRO A 167 10.23 -18.10 2.75
N LEU A 168 9.21 -18.95 2.63
CA LEU A 168 8.50 -19.14 1.35
C LEU A 168 7.83 -17.83 0.89
N LEU A 169 7.25 -17.09 1.84
CA LEU A 169 6.62 -15.80 1.62
C LEU A 169 6.90 -14.89 2.81
N LYS A 170 7.30 -13.66 2.55
CA LYS A 170 7.40 -12.60 3.55
C LYS A 170 6.81 -11.31 2.97
N ILE A 171 5.79 -10.78 3.64
CA ILE A 171 5.19 -9.49 3.29
C ILE A 171 5.37 -8.56 4.48
N VAL A 172 5.92 -7.37 4.25
CA VAL A 172 6.15 -6.38 5.29
C VAL A 172 5.41 -5.10 4.92
N PHE A 173 4.60 -4.60 5.85
CA PHE A 173 3.93 -3.31 5.74
C PHE A 173 4.62 -2.30 6.63
N LEU A 174 4.84 -1.11 6.07
CA LEU A 174 5.27 0.09 6.79
C LEU A 174 4.11 1.08 6.77
N GLU A 175 3.38 1.18 7.88
CA GLU A 175 2.19 2.03 8.05
C GLU A 175 2.60 3.39 8.63
N LEU A 176 2.92 4.35 7.77
CA LEU A 176 3.56 5.62 8.16
C LEU A 176 2.74 6.46 9.14
N LYS A 177 1.41 6.32 9.15
CA LYS A 177 0.51 7.05 10.07
C LYS A 177 0.56 6.53 11.51
N LYS A 178 1.09 5.33 11.72
CA LYS A 178 1.27 4.74 13.06
C LYS A 178 2.61 5.11 13.70
N TYR A 179 3.49 5.81 12.96
CA TYR A 179 4.78 6.21 13.49
C TYR A 179 4.64 7.08 14.74
N GLN A 180 5.37 6.71 15.80
CA GLN A 180 5.55 7.46 17.02
C GLN A 180 7.05 7.47 17.38
N PRO A 181 7.58 8.55 17.99
CA PRO A 181 9.03 8.66 18.29
C PRO A 181 9.55 7.59 19.24
N GLU A 182 8.70 7.02 20.10
CA GLU A 182 9.07 6.07 21.16
C GLU A 182 8.82 4.61 20.75
N LEU A 183 9.03 4.28 19.49
CA LEU A 183 8.86 2.92 19.00
C LEU A 183 9.88 1.94 19.61
N LYS A 184 9.41 0.72 19.90
CA LYS A 184 10.25 -0.38 20.40
C LYS A 184 11.05 -1.09 19.30
N GLU A 185 10.77 -0.77 18.03
CA GLU A 185 11.46 -1.34 16.88
C GLU A 185 12.94 -0.92 16.85
N SER A 186 13.76 -1.71 16.16
CA SER A 186 15.17 -1.34 15.95
C SER A 186 15.25 -0.05 15.13
N TYR A 187 16.19 0.82 15.46
CA TYR A 187 16.35 2.08 14.76
C TYR A 187 16.61 1.90 13.26
N ASN A 188 17.22 0.80 12.86
CA ASN A 188 17.39 0.45 11.45
C ASN A 188 16.06 0.37 10.68
N LYS A 189 14.96 -0.04 11.32
CA LYS A 189 13.62 -0.04 10.73
C LYS A 189 12.93 1.32 10.92
N VAL A 190 13.07 1.92 12.09
CA VAL A 190 12.44 3.21 12.44
C VAL A 190 12.85 4.31 11.48
N ARG A 191 14.15 4.43 11.15
CA ARG A 191 14.66 5.45 10.24
C ARG A 191 14.00 5.45 8.86
N TRP A 192 13.50 4.29 8.36
CA TRP A 192 12.75 4.22 7.11
C TRP A 192 11.30 4.74 7.25
N LEU A 193 10.69 4.54 8.42
CA LEU A 193 9.39 5.16 8.73
C LEU A 193 9.55 6.69 8.82
N GLU A 194 10.62 7.18 9.43
CA GLU A 194 10.95 8.60 9.50
C GLU A 194 11.25 9.18 8.12
N PHE A 195 12.03 8.46 7.31
CA PHE A 195 12.36 8.86 5.94
C PHE A 195 11.10 9.01 5.08
N PHE A 196 10.33 7.94 4.88
CA PHE A 196 9.14 7.97 4.02
C PHE A 196 8.00 8.79 4.62
N GLY A 197 7.88 8.82 5.94
CA GLY A 197 6.92 9.65 6.67
C GLY A 197 7.29 11.14 6.72
N ASN A 198 8.44 11.52 6.16
CA ASN A 198 8.98 12.89 6.19
C ASN A 198 9.09 13.46 7.62
N LYS A 199 9.52 12.62 8.57
CA LYS A 199 9.66 12.97 9.99
C LYS A 199 11.09 13.37 10.32
N GLN A 200 11.26 14.13 11.41
CA GLN A 200 12.61 14.35 11.97
C GLN A 200 13.17 13.02 12.46
N TYR A 201 14.46 12.79 12.22
CA TYR A 201 15.13 11.61 12.73
C TYR A 201 15.28 11.67 14.25
N THR A 202 14.94 10.60 14.94
CA THR A 202 15.08 10.50 16.40
C THR A 202 16.49 10.16 16.83
N SER A 203 17.32 9.65 15.91
CA SER A 203 18.74 9.37 16.08
C SER A 203 19.46 9.63 14.77
N GLU A 204 20.79 9.54 14.77
CA GLU A 204 21.59 9.70 13.56
C GLU A 204 21.21 8.63 12.51
N PRO A 205 20.74 9.03 11.32
CA PRO A 205 20.15 8.09 10.35
C PRO A 205 21.19 7.21 9.66
N GLY A 206 22.44 7.66 9.60
CA GLY A 206 23.55 6.98 8.96
C GLY A 206 23.69 7.30 7.49
N GLU A 207 24.89 7.08 6.96
CA GLU A 207 25.34 7.52 5.63
C GLU A 207 24.38 7.15 4.49
N ILE A 208 23.78 5.97 4.49
CA ILE A 208 22.88 5.52 3.40
C ILE A 208 21.57 6.29 3.40
N ILE A 209 21.04 6.60 4.58
CA ILE A 209 19.81 7.42 4.67
C ILE A 209 20.12 8.87 4.31
N ASP A 210 21.30 9.38 4.68
CA ASP A 210 21.75 10.72 4.26
C ASP A 210 21.89 10.80 2.74
N GLN A 211 22.44 9.76 2.09
CA GLN A 211 22.46 9.67 0.63
C GLN A 211 21.04 9.64 0.03
N ALA A 212 20.10 8.91 0.66
CA ALA A 212 18.71 8.90 0.22
C ALA A 212 18.06 10.29 0.37
N ASP A 213 18.33 11.00 1.46
CA ASP A 213 17.85 12.37 1.67
C ASP A 213 18.45 13.38 0.66
N ASP A 214 19.70 13.22 0.29
CA ASP A 214 20.33 14.05 -0.76
C ASP A 214 19.63 13.89 -2.12
N LEU A 215 19.07 12.70 -2.41
CA LEU A 215 18.27 12.47 -3.61
C LEU A 215 16.94 13.24 -3.59
N LEU A 216 16.46 13.65 -2.42
CA LEU A 216 15.26 14.48 -2.26
C LEU A 216 15.55 15.97 -2.49
N ASN A 217 16.80 16.38 -2.56
CA ASN A 217 17.16 17.76 -2.78
C ASN A 217 16.86 18.18 -4.22
N VAL A 218 15.77 18.93 -4.41
CA VAL A 218 15.30 19.40 -5.74
C VAL A 218 16.37 20.17 -6.51
N ARG A 219 17.35 20.78 -5.83
CA ARG A 219 18.45 21.50 -6.48
C ARG A 219 19.33 20.58 -7.32
N ASN A 220 19.36 19.30 -6.98
CA ASN A 220 20.12 18.27 -7.68
C ASN A 220 19.31 17.62 -8.83
N TRP A 221 18.05 18.01 -8.99
CA TRP A 221 17.17 17.42 -9.98
C TRP A 221 17.30 18.13 -11.32
N THR A 222 17.19 17.36 -12.41
CA THR A 222 17.09 17.92 -13.75
C THR A 222 15.80 18.72 -13.89
N LYS A 223 15.74 19.63 -14.86
CA LYS A 223 14.52 20.39 -15.16
C LYS A 223 13.35 19.48 -15.56
N GLU A 224 13.65 18.33 -16.16
CA GLU A 224 12.65 17.34 -16.55
C GLU A 224 12.07 16.63 -15.32
N GLU A 225 12.90 16.17 -14.39
CA GLU A 225 12.46 15.58 -13.12
C GLU A 225 11.62 16.56 -12.30
N GLN A 226 12.02 17.82 -12.25
CA GLN A 226 11.24 18.86 -11.55
C GLN A 226 9.86 19.04 -12.19
N ARG A 227 9.78 19.11 -13.53
CA ARG A 227 8.50 19.22 -14.25
C ARG A 227 7.60 18.00 -14.01
N MET A 228 8.19 16.81 -14.07
CA MET A 228 7.45 15.55 -13.79
C MET A 228 6.90 15.54 -12.37
N TYR A 229 7.71 15.96 -11.40
CA TYR A 229 7.26 16.05 -10.01
C TYR A 229 6.13 17.06 -9.81
N ASP A 230 6.25 18.25 -10.40
CA ASP A 230 5.22 19.30 -10.35
C ASP A 230 3.91 18.84 -11.01
N GLU A 231 3.99 18.07 -12.09
CA GLU A 231 2.82 17.51 -12.77
C GLU A 231 2.15 16.42 -11.92
N ILE A 232 2.92 15.48 -11.38
CA ILE A 232 2.41 14.44 -10.48
C ILE A 232 1.79 15.07 -9.23
N THR A 233 2.43 16.07 -8.65
CA THR A 233 1.89 16.77 -7.47
C THR A 233 0.55 17.42 -7.79
N ARG A 234 0.42 18.12 -8.91
CA ARG A 234 -0.84 18.71 -9.36
C ARG A 234 -1.93 17.66 -9.59
N GLN A 235 -1.61 16.54 -10.24
CA GLN A 235 -2.56 15.44 -10.45
C GLN A 235 -3.01 14.85 -9.12
N GLN A 236 -2.09 14.66 -8.18
CA GLN A 236 -2.40 14.19 -6.84
C GLN A 236 -3.30 15.18 -6.08
N ASP A 237 -3.00 16.47 -6.13
CA ASP A 237 -3.82 17.50 -5.48
C ASP A 237 -5.25 17.53 -6.06
N HIS A 238 -5.39 17.43 -7.38
CA HIS A 238 -6.69 17.31 -8.04
C HIS A 238 -7.44 16.04 -7.62
N TYR A 239 -6.75 14.90 -7.58
CA TYR A 239 -7.33 13.63 -7.12
C TYR A 239 -7.84 13.73 -5.68
N TRP A 240 -7.02 14.28 -4.77
CA TRP A 240 -7.42 14.45 -3.36
C TRP A 240 -8.57 15.44 -3.19
N ALA A 241 -8.58 16.52 -3.95
CA ALA A 241 -9.69 17.49 -3.95
C ALA A 241 -10.99 16.83 -4.43
N SER A 242 -10.94 16.06 -5.51
CA SER A 242 -12.10 15.33 -6.04
C SER A 242 -12.60 14.27 -5.05
N LEU A 243 -11.70 13.55 -4.40
CA LEU A 243 -12.04 12.54 -3.39
C LEU A 243 -12.68 13.18 -2.15
N ALA A 244 -12.14 14.32 -1.69
CA ALA A 244 -12.69 15.07 -0.56
C ALA A 244 -14.11 15.57 -0.89
N TYR A 245 -14.31 16.10 -2.09
CA TYR A 245 -15.63 16.54 -2.56
C TYR A 245 -16.64 15.39 -2.60
N ALA A 246 -16.29 14.25 -3.22
CA ALA A 246 -17.16 13.09 -3.29
C ALA A 246 -17.49 12.51 -1.89
N GLN A 247 -16.52 12.57 -0.97
CA GLN A 247 -16.74 12.13 0.41
C GLN A 247 -17.69 13.07 1.18
N GLU A 248 -17.60 14.37 0.94
CA GLU A 248 -18.49 15.36 1.55
C GLU A 248 -19.91 15.24 1.00
N GLU A 249 -20.04 15.06 -0.31
CA GLU A 249 -21.33 14.81 -0.99
C GLU A 249 -21.99 13.54 -0.45
N GLY A 250 -21.28 12.41 -0.44
CA GLY A 250 -21.80 11.15 0.10
C GLY A 250 -22.16 11.23 1.60
N ARG A 251 -21.42 12.04 2.39
CA ARG A 251 -21.80 12.30 3.80
C ARG A 251 -23.05 13.16 3.91
N ALA A 252 -23.22 14.14 3.02
CA ALA A 252 -24.41 14.98 3.01
C ALA A 252 -25.65 14.17 2.61
N GLU A 253 -25.54 13.34 1.57
CA GLU A 253 -26.58 12.40 1.14
C GLU A 253 -26.95 11.41 2.25
N GLY A 254 -25.97 10.73 2.84
CA GLY A 254 -26.20 9.78 3.92
C GLY A 254 -26.82 10.41 5.19
N ARG A 255 -26.51 11.70 5.48
CA ARG A 255 -27.19 12.43 6.56
C ARG A 255 -28.64 12.74 6.20
N ALA A 256 -28.90 13.16 4.96
CA ALA A 256 -30.25 13.45 4.50
C ALA A 256 -31.13 12.19 4.53
N GLU A 257 -30.60 11.07 4.01
CA GLU A 257 -31.28 9.77 4.06
C GLU A 257 -31.50 9.29 5.50
N GLY A 258 -30.49 9.39 6.38
CA GLY A 258 -30.61 9.01 7.77
C GLY A 258 -31.62 9.85 8.55
N MET A 259 -31.68 11.17 8.27
CA MET A 259 -32.70 12.05 8.86
C MET A 259 -34.10 11.70 8.38
N GLU A 260 -34.28 11.39 7.10
CA GLU A 260 -35.59 11.00 6.57
C GLU A 260 -36.04 9.63 7.11
N GLN A 261 -35.12 8.64 7.14
CA GLN A 261 -35.39 7.33 7.76
C GLN A 261 -35.74 7.48 9.26
N GLY A 262 -35.02 8.33 10.00
CA GLY A 262 -35.31 8.63 11.39
C GLY A 262 -36.69 9.24 11.58
N ARG A 263 -37.04 10.21 10.71
CA ARG A 263 -38.36 10.84 10.70
C ARG A 263 -39.49 9.84 10.41
N VAL A 264 -39.30 8.97 9.42
CA VAL A 264 -40.26 7.91 9.09
C VAL A 264 -40.44 6.96 10.26
N SER A 265 -39.32 6.50 10.86
CA SER A 265 -39.34 5.59 12.02
C SER A 265 -40.05 6.21 13.23
N GLU A 266 -39.83 7.50 13.51
CA GLU A 266 -40.51 8.21 14.59
C GLU A 266 -42.02 8.30 14.35
N LEU A 267 -42.42 8.65 13.13
CA LEU A 267 -43.85 8.72 12.77
C LEU A 267 -44.53 7.35 12.88
N ILE A 268 -43.85 6.27 12.49
CA ILE A 268 -44.34 4.89 12.66
C ILE A 268 -44.49 4.54 14.14
N ALA A 269 -43.52 4.90 14.98
CA ALA A 269 -43.59 4.67 16.42
C ALA A 269 -44.82 5.35 17.07
N LEU A 270 -45.06 6.63 16.68
CA LEU A 270 -46.23 7.39 17.15
C LEU A 270 -47.57 6.76 16.72
N VAL A 271 -47.61 6.11 15.55
CA VAL A 271 -48.82 5.35 15.15
C VAL A 271 -48.98 4.07 15.99
N LYS A 272 -47.88 3.34 16.22
CA LYS A 272 -47.92 2.12 17.07
C LYS A 272 -48.32 2.42 18.53
N GLU A 273 -47.94 3.60 19.03
CA GLU A 273 -48.33 4.08 20.37
C GLU A 273 -49.75 4.67 20.42
N GLY A 274 -50.44 4.76 19.29
CA GLY A 274 -51.80 5.31 19.22
C GLY A 274 -51.89 6.84 19.36
N LEU A 275 -50.73 7.55 19.25
CA LEU A 275 -50.65 9.00 19.36
C LEU A 275 -50.96 9.73 18.02
N LEU A 276 -50.75 9.02 16.88
CA LEU A 276 -51.14 9.51 15.57
C LEU A 276 -51.96 8.45 14.81
N THR A 277 -52.84 8.90 13.94
CA THR A 277 -53.56 8.00 13.03
C THR A 277 -52.77 7.69 11.80
N LYS A 278 -53.00 6.51 11.20
CA LYS A 278 -52.35 6.07 9.97
C LYS A 278 -52.55 7.10 8.82
N GLU A 279 -53.77 7.62 8.68
CA GLU A 279 -54.14 8.66 7.67
C GLU A 279 -53.27 9.92 7.76
N ILE A 280 -53.02 10.40 9.01
CA ILE A 280 -52.21 11.60 9.23
C ILE A 280 -50.77 11.36 8.83
N VAL A 281 -50.22 10.19 9.16
CA VAL A 281 -48.83 9.85 8.85
C VAL A 281 -48.63 9.55 7.36
N ALA A 282 -49.54 8.82 6.72
CA ALA A 282 -49.53 8.58 5.28
C ALA A 282 -49.54 9.93 4.51
N LYS A 283 -50.42 10.85 4.90
CA LYS A 283 -50.44 12.18 4.30
C LYS A 283 -49.16 12.98 4.53
N LYS A 284 -48.51 12.89 5.71
CA LYS A 284 -47.23 13.54 5.99
C LYS A 284 -46.08 12.99 5.18
N LEU A 285 -46.12 11.72 4.83
CA LEU A 285 -45.10 11.03 4.04
C LEU A 285 -45.40 11.05 2.54
N ASN A 286 -46.52 11.69 2.11
CA ASN A 286 -47.02 11.68 0.75
C ASN A 286 -47.26 10.27 0.18
N LEU A 287 -47.69 9.34 1.04
CA LEU A 287 -48.04 7.97 0.70
C LEU A 287 -49.58 7.80 0.72
N SER A 288 -50.10 6.84 -0.03
CA SER A 288 -51.43 6.31 0.17
C SER A 288 -51.52 5.51 1.48
N GLU A 289 -52.73 5.30 2.00
CA GLU A 289 -52.92 4.46 3.19
C GLU A 289 -52.46 3.02 2.94
N GLU A 290 -52.68 2.50 1.74
CA GLU A 290 -52.27 1.15 1.34
C GLU A 290 -50.74 0.99 1.29
N GLU A 291 -50.05 1.99 0.73
CA GLU A 291 -48.57 2.02 0.70
C GLU A 291 -48.01 2.13 2.11
N PHE A 292 -48.60 2.93 2.98
CA PHE A 292 -48.16 3.05 4.37
C PHE A 292 -48.44 1.77 5.18
N GLU A 293 -49.54 1.06 4.94
CA GLU A 293 -49.80 -0.24 5.55
C GLU A 293 -48.78 -1.31 5.14
N SER A 294 -48.39 -1.33 3.86
CA SER A 294 -47.30 -2.19 3.38
C SER A 294 -45.97 -1.89 4.09
N TYR A 295 -45.65 -0.59 4.23
CA TYR A 295 -44.47 -0.14 4.97
C TYR A 295 -44.44 -0.57 6.43
N LEU A 296 -45.61 -0.56 7.08
CA LEU A 296 -45.79 -1.01 8.48
C LEU A 296 -45.60 -2.54 8.69
N GLN A 297 -45.80 -3.33 7.61
CA GLN A 297 -45.65 -4.78 7.65
C GLN A 297 -44.20 -5.24 7.40
N GLU A 298 -43.38 -4.42 6.72
CA GLU A 298 -41.99 -4.72 6.41
C GLU A 298 -41.03 -4.34 7.55
N MET A 299 -41.46 -3.53 8.55
CA MET A 299 -40.70 -3.11 9.71
C MET A 299 -41.22 -3.76 11.02
#